data_e0b5f774c047bbfec12f147cc88f5d58
#
_entry.id   e0b5f774c047bbfec12f147cc88f5d58
#
_cell.length_a   1.000
_cell.length_b   1.000
_cell.length_c   1.000
_cell.angle_alpha   90.00
_cell.angle_beta   90.00
_cell.angle_gamma   90.00
#
_symmetry.space_group_name_H-M   'P 1'
#
loop_
_entity.id
_entity.type
_entity.pdbx_description
1 polymer ?
#
loop_
_entity_poly.entity_id
_entity_poly.type
_entity_poly.pdbx_seq_one_letter_code
_entity_poly.pdbx_strand_id
1 'polypeptide(L)'
;MVKVKFCKIFNYQIAYEIRLQQAMEENMLCPFHYFGITDVSLLGDKEIKSKKLTESSFNQLVGDERVKHIIEQANYFGHSGDRVKGLIFCSRIDESVELSNKFNQTINPETGRFFRTIALNGDATEEERQRAFERLAMDEDENMQPLDYIFSVEILNEGVDIVEVNQVIMLRPTESPIVFIQQLGRGLRKANGKEYVVILDFIGNYNNNFMIP
;
A
#
# COMPACT_ATOMS: atom_id res chain seq x y z
N MET A 1 0.25 -11.90 -22.32
CA MET A 1 0.90 -12.99 -23.06
C MET A 1 1.34 -14.19 -22.19
N VAL A 2 1.38 -14.08 -20.87
CA VAL A 2 1.78 -15.17 -19.95
C VAL A 2 0.66 -16.18 -19.69
N LYS A 3 -0.62 -15.77 -19.69
CA LYS A 3 -1.78 -16.65 -19.43
C LYS A 3 -1.90 -17.83 -20.42
N VAL A 4 -1.53 -17.64 -21.69
CA VAL A 4 -1.65 -18.67 -22.73
C VAL A 4 -0.63 -19.81 -22.59
N LYS A 5 0.54 -19.54 -22.01
CA LYS A 5 1.58 -20.57 -21.79
C LYS A 5 1.24 -21.53 -20.65
N PHE A 6 0.67 -21.01 -19.56
CA PHE A 6 0.26 -21.82 -18.41
C PHE A 6 -0.89 -22.79 -18.74
N CYS A 7 -1.91 -22.30 -19.47
CA CYS A 7 -3.04 -23.15 -19.87
C CYS A 7 -2.61 -24.33 -20.76
N LYS A 8 -1.57 -24.16 -21.60
CA LYS A 8 -1.04 -25.27 -22.42
C LYS A 8 -0.37 -26.38 -21.61
N ILE A 9 0.30 -26.04 -20.51
CA ILE A 9 0.98 -27.02 -19.64
C ILE A 9 -0.03 -27.94 -18.97
N PHE A 10 -1.22 -27.44 -18.64
CA PHE A 10 -2.29 -28.19 -17.97
C PHE A 10 -3.41 -28.61 -18.92
N ASN A 11 -3.14 -28.71 -20.25
CA ASN A 11 -4.13 -29.10 -21.27
C ASN A 11 -5.44 -28.30 -21.18
N TYR A 12 -5.37 -27.01 -20.83
CA TYR A 12 -6.51 -26.13 -20.61
C TYR A 12 -7.49 -26.62 -19.50
N GLN A 13 -7.06 -27.50 -18.63
CA GLN A 13 -7.86 -27.93 -17.47
C GLN A 13 -7.53 -27.03 -16.27
N ILE A 14 -8.59 -26.50 -15.67
CA ILE A 14 -8.50 -25.75 -14.39
C ILE A 14 -8.77 -26.77 -13.29
N ALA A 15 -7.75 -27.05 -12.48
CA ALA A 15 -7.89 -27.99 -11.37
C ALA A 15 -8.80 -27.40 -10.25
N TYR A 16 -8.65 -26.11 -9.99
CA TYR A 16 -9.44 -25.39 -9.01
C TYR A 16 -9.37 -23.89 -9.28
N GLU A 17 -10.52 -23.21 -9.21
CA GLU A 17 -10.62 -21.75 -9.28
C GLU A 17 -11.34 -21.24 -8.05
N ILE A 18 -10.73 -20.33 -7.31
CA ILE A 18 -11.36 -19.67 -6.18
C ILE A 18 -11.39 -18.16 -6.44
N ARG A 19 -12.54 -17.55 -6.28
CA ARG A 19 -12.71 -16.10 -6.36
C ARG A 19 -12.41 -15.45 -5.02
N LEU A 20 -12.06 -14.17 -5.03
CA LEU A 20 -11.74 -13.41 -3.81
C LEU A 20 -12.85 -13.54 -2.75
N GLN A 21 -14.10 -13.35 -3.15
CA GLN A 21 -15.26 -13.50 -2.26
C GLN A 21 -15.33 -14.89 -1.64
N GLN A 22 -15.19 -15.95 -2.44
CA GLN A 22 -15.20 -17.32 -1.96
C GLN A 22 -14.01 -17.59 -1.00
N ALA A 23 -12.82 -17.08 -1.30
CA ALA A 23 -11.66 -17.21 -0.42
C ALA A 23 -11.87 -16.53 0.95
N MET A 24 -12.63 -15.43 0.97
CA MET A 24 -13.04 -14.77 2.22
C MET A 24 -14.09 -15.59 2.98
N GLU A 25 -15.14 -16.08 2.29
CA GLU A 25 -16.20 -16.90 2.87
C GLU A 25 -15.64 -18.22 3.44
N GLU A 26 -14.68 -18.85 2.76
CA GLU A 26 -13.98 -20.05 3.21
C GLU A 26 -12.89 -19.74 4.27
N ASN A 27 -12.81 -18.49 4.73
CA ASN A 27 -11.88 -18.06 5.78
C ASN A 27 -10.40 -18.28 5.43
N MET A 28 -10.04 -18.27 4.15
CA MET A 28 -8.67 -18.42 3.65
C MET A 28 -7.90 -17.10 3.68
N LEU A 29 -8.60 -15.96 3.64
CA LEU A 29 -8.04 -14.62 3.67
C LEU A 29 -8.46 -13.87 4.93
N CYS A 30 -7.65 -12.88 5.29
CA CYS A 30 -7.98 -11.92 6.33
C CYS A 30 -9.06 -10.98 5.81
N PRO A 31 -10.11 -10.66 6.59
CA PRO A 31 -11.09 -9.63 6.23
C PRO A 31 -10.40 -8.29 5.96
N PHE A 32 -11.01 -7.44 5.13
CA PHE A 32 -10.51 -6.10 4.90
C PHE A 32 -11.64 -5.07 4.87
N HIS A 33 -11.31 -3.84 5.27
CA HIS A 33 -12.16 -2.66 5.12
C HIS A 33 -11.55 -1.75 4.05
N TYR A 34 -12.34 -1.40 3.05
CA TYR A 34 -11.91 -0.53 1.96
C TYR A 34 -12.60 0.82 2.05
N PHE A 35 -11.81 1.88 2.02
CA PHE A 35 -12.27 3.26 2.07
C PHE A 35 -11.69 4.08 0.93
N GLY A 36 -12.56 4.67 0.09
CA GLY A 36 -12.17 5.66 -0.91
C GLY A 36 -12.06 7.03 -0.25
N ILE A 37 -10.88 7.64 -0.34
CA ILE A 37 -10.57 8.94 0.26
C ILE A 37 -10.41 9.97 -0.86
N THR A 38 -11.05 11.14 -0.74
CA THR A 38 -10.81 12.24 -1.66
C THR A 38 -9.45 12.86 -1.38
N ASP A 39 -8.55 12.83 -2.38
CA ASP A 39 -7.20 13.39 -2.24
C ASP A 39 -7.25 14.92 -2.39
N VAL A 40 -6.70 15.65 -1.41
CA VAL A 40 -6.66 17.12 -1.40
C VAL A 40 -5.83 17.71 -2.53
N SER A 41 -4.81 16.99 -3.02
CA SER A 41 -3.96 17.44 -4.14
C SER A 41 -4.73 17.60 -5.45
N LEU A 42 -5.93 17.06 -5.56
CA LEU A 42 -6.73 16.99 -6.78
C LEU A 42 -7.95 17.91 -6.76
N LEU A 43 -8.20 18.59 -5.64
CA LEU A 43 -9.30 19.57 -5.54
C LEU A 43 -9.04 20.87 -6.33
N GLY A 44 -7.79 21.08 -6.79
CA GLY A 44 -7.36 22.32 -7.46
C GLY A 44 -7.15 22.24 -8.98
N ASP A 45 -6.95 21.09 -9.61
CA ASP A 45 -6.55 21.04 -11.02
C ASP A 45 -7.26 19.99 -11.86
N LYS A 46 -7.79 20.47 -12.98
CA LYS A 46 -8.24 19.68 -14.11
C LYS A 46 -6.99 19.08 -14.79
N GLU A 47 -6.90 17.74 -14.82
CA GLU A 47 -6.01 16.98 -15.69
C GLU A 47 -4.53 16.83 -15.31
N ILE A 48 -4.23 15.90 -14.40
CA ILE A 48 -2.92 15.24 -14.40
C ILE A 48 -2.94 14.10 -15.45
N LYS A 49 -3.07 14.47 -16.72
CA LYS A 49 -3.04 13.50 -17.85
C LYS A 49 -1.75 13.52 -18.65
N SER A 50 -0.73 14.29 -18.27
CA SER A 50 0.51 14.32 -19.04
C SER A 50 1.67 13.62 -18.32
N LYS A 51 2.44 12.84 -19.09
CA LYS A 51 3.67 12.14 -18.69
C LYS A 51 4.81 13.06 -18.17
N LYS A 52 4.60 14.37 -18.12
CA LYS A 52 5.51 15.36 -17.54
C LYS A 52 4.77 16.12 -16.45
N LEU A 53 4.90 15.64 -15.21
CA LEU A 53 4.53 16.47 -14.06
C LEU A 53 5.44 17.70 -14.06
N THR A 54 4.83 18.88 -13.94
CA THR A 54 5.56 20.11 -13.69
C THR A 54 6.07 20.10 -12.24
N GLU A 55 7.07 20.90 -11.94
CA GLU A 55 7.60 21.07 -10.58
C GLU A 55 6.50 21.49 -9.58
N SER A 56 5.54 22.30 -10.05
CA SER A 56 4.35 22.69 -9.28
C SER A 56 3.46 21.49 -8.93
N SER A 57 3.24 20.56 -9.87
CA SER A 57 2.42 19.34 -9.61
C SER A 57 3.12 18.38 -8.66
N PHE A 58 4.46 18.27 -8.72
CA PHE A 58 5.23 17.49 -7.78
C PHE A 58 5.13 18.06 -6.36
N ASN A 59 5.28 19.38 -6.21
CA ASN A 59 5.15 20.04 -4.91
C ASN A 59 3.75 19.87 -4.28
N GLN A 60 2.70 19.72 -5.09
CA GLN A 60 1.37 19.35 -4.59
C GLN A 60 1.33 17.91 -4.08
N LEU A 61 1.94 16.96 -4.80
CA LEU A 61 1.96 15.54 -4.39
C LEU A 61 2.68 15.29 -3.07
N VAL A 62 3.67 16.12 -2.74
CA VAL A 62 4.47 16.00 -1.51
C VAL A 62 4.22 17.16 -0.53
N GLY A 63 3.18 17.96 -0.75
CA GLY A 63 2.83 19.10 0.10
C GLY A 63 2.51 18.70 1.54
N ASP A 64 2.81 19.58 2.50
CA ASP A 64 2.60 19.30 3.92
C ASP A 64 1.13 19.09 4.28
N GLU A 65 0.22 19.78 3.59
CA GLU A 65 -1.23 19.60 3.75
C GLU A 65 -1.66 18.19 3.33
N ARG A 66 -1.09 17.66 2.24
CA ARG A 66 -1.37 16.28 1.79
C ARG A 66 -0.79 15.26 2.77
N VAL A 67 0.44 15.44 3.24
CA VAL A 67 1.05 14.59 4.27
C VAL A 67 0.17 14.54 5.52
N LYS A 68 -0.24 15.71 6.00
CA LYS A 68 -1.15 15.83 7.16
C LYS A 68 -2.47 15.09 6.90
N HIS A 69 -3.08 15.29 5.73
CA HIS A 69 -4.33 14.63 5.36
C HIS A 69 -4.18 13.09 5.32
N ILE A 70 -3.09 12.58 4.73
CA ILE A 70 -2.82 11.13 4.70
C ILE A 70 -2.72 10.58 6.13
N ILE A 71 -1.97 11.24 7.01
CA ILE A 71 -1.79 10.82 8.40
C ILE A 71 -3.11 10.88 9.18
N GLU A 72 -3.91 11.95 9.00
CA GLU A 72 -5.22 12.10 9.64
C GLU A 72 -6.17 10.98 9.22
N GLN A 73 -6.24 10.64 7.92
CA GLN A 73 -7.08 9.57 7.43
C GLN A 73 -6.59 8.20 7.90
N ALA A 74 -5.27 7.95 7.85
CA ALA A 74 -4.68 6.72 8.33
C ALA A 74 -5.00 6.47 9.81
N ASN A 75 -4.91 7.51 10.63
CA ASN A 75 -5.22 7.45 12.07
C ASN A 75 -6.73 7.35 12.33
N TYR A 76 -7.57 8.05 11.55
CA TYR A 76 -9.02 8.01 11.70
C TYR A 76 -9.62 6.63 11.44
N PHE A 77 -9.20 5.97 10.36
CA PHE A 77 -9.66 4.62 10.01
C PHE A 77 -8.92 3.52 10.78
N GLY A 78 -7.75 3.83 11.33
CA GLY A 78 -6.96 2.96 12.19
C GLY A 78 -6.45 1.68 11.49
N HIS A 79 -6.17 0.68 12.31
CA HIS A 79 -5.66 -0.63 11.89
C HIS A 79 -6.05 -1.68 12.94
N SER A 80 -5.90 -2.96 12.61
CA SER A 80 -6.00 -4.04 13.60
C SER A 80 -4.63 -4.30 14.26
N GLY A 81 -4.64 -4.87 15.49
CA GLY A 81 -3.42 -5.17 16.24
C GLY A 81 -2.87 -3.97 17.02
N ASP A 82 -1.73 -4.18 17.69
CA ASP A 82 -1.19 -3.27 18.71
C ASP A 82 -0.47 -2.05 18.12
N ARG A 83 -0.06 -2.11 16.85
CA ARG A 83 0.59 -1.01 16.14
C ARG A 83 0.35 -1.09 14.64
N VAL A 84 0.51 0.02 13.96
CA VAL A 84 0.46 0.05 12.51
C VAL A 84 1.65 -0.69 11.91
N LYS A 85 1.37 -1.56 10.91
CA LYS A 85 2.32 -2.24 10.03
C LYS A 85 1.85 -1.97 8.61
N GLY A 86 2.26 -0.81 8.04
CA GLY A 86 1.62 -0.24 6.88
C GLY A 86 2.45 -0.28 5.61
N LEU A 87 1.77 -0.36 4.46
CA LEU A 87 2.35 -0.17 3.13
C LEU A 87 1.72 1.06 2.47
N ILE A 88 2.55 1.91 1.87
CA ILE A 88 2.10 3.08 1.12
C ILE A 88 2.59 2.98 -0.32
N PHE A 89 1.65 2.89 -1.27
CA PHE A 89 1.93 2.79 -2.68
C PHE A 89 1.92 4.16 -3.34
N CYS A 90 3.07 4.59 -3.85
CA CYS A 90 3.26 5.86 -4.56
C CYS A 90 3.31 5.68 -6.07
N SER A 91 3.07 6.76 -6.81
CA SER A 91 3.17 6.78 -8.26
C SER A 91 4.61 6.89 -8.77
N ARG A 92 5.51 7.48 -7.96
CA ARG A 92 6.86 7.85 -8.35
C ARG A 92 7.86 7.59 -7.23
N ILE A 93 9.11 7.34 -7.61
CA ILE A 93 10.21 7.10 -6.66
C ILE A 93 10.52 8.37 -5.84
N ASP A 94 10.62 9.52 -6.51
CA ASP A 94 10.87 10.80 -5.84
C ASP A 94 9.75 11.17 -4.86
N GLU A 95 8.48 10.92 -5.21
CA GLU A 95 7.33 11.07 -4.31
C GLU A 95 7.47 10.18 -3.07
N SER A 96 7.81 8.90 -3.27
CA SER A 96 7.92 7.94 -2.16
C SER A 96 9.02 8.32 -1.16
N VAL A 97 10.16 8.78 -1.66
CA VAL A 97 11.29 9.23 -0.83
C VAL A 97 10.93 10.49 -0.05
N GLU A 98 10.36 11.49 -0.72
CA GLU A 98 10.02 12.77 -0.08
C GLU A 98 8.91 12.59 0.97
N LEU A 99 7.86 11.81 0.67
CA LEU A 99 6.80 11.51 1.64
C LEU A 99 7.35 10.74 2.86
N SER A 100 8.22 9.74 2.63
CA SER A 100 8.87 9.01 3.73
C SER A 100 9.68 9.96 4.63
N ASN A 101 10.46 10.89 4.04
CA ASN A 101 11.22 11.88 4.80
C ASN A 101 10.32 12.79 5.65
N LYS A 102 9.20 13.25 5.08
CA LYS A 102 8.24 14.10 5.79
C LYS A 102 7.52 13.34 6.91
N PHE A 103 7.16 12.08 6.70
CA PHE A 103 6.62 11.23 7.76
C PHE A 103 7.63 11.09 8.91
N ASN A 104 8.90 10.84 8.62
CA ASN A 104 9.95 10.72 9.64
C ASN A 104 10.21 12.02 10.42
N GLN A 105 9.71 13.16 9.94
CA GLN A 105 9.75 14.47 10.62
C GLN A 105 8.42 14.79 11.33
N THR A 106 7.41 13.95 11.21
CA THR A 106 6.08 14.15 11.80
C THR A 106 5.88 13.23 12.99
N ILE A 107 5.27 13.73 14.05
CA ILE A 107 4.91 12.93 15.22
C ILE A 107 3.72 12.04 14.86
N ASN A 108 3.85 10.74 15.11
CA ASN A 108 2.77 9.78 15.02
C ASN A 108 1.78 10.04 16.16
N PRO A 109 0.51 10.40 15.86
CA PRO A 109 -0.47 10.74 16.89
C PRO A 109 -0.79 9.57 17.84
N GLU A 110 -0.64 8.33 17.38
CA GLU A 110 -0.92 7.13 18.15
C GLU A 110 0.16 6.86 19.20
N THR A 111 1.43 7.04 18.83
CA THR A 111 2.57 6.66 19.68
C THR A 111 3.25 7.83 20.37
N GLY A 112 2.99 9.07 19.92
CA GLY A 112 3.66 10.28 20.42
C GLY A 112 5.13 10.42 20.01
N ARG A 113 5.68 9.51 19.18
CA ARG A 113 7.04 9.54 18.63
C ARG A 113 7.02 9.89 17.14
N PHE A 114 8.16 10.24 16.57
CA PHE A 114 8.27 10.39 15.14
C PHE A 114 7.95 9.07 14.43
N PHE A 115 7.30 9.16 13.26
CA PHE A 115 7.13 7.99 12.41
C PHE A 115 8.49 7.40 12.03
N ARG A 116 8.52 6.10 11.86
CA ARG A 116 9.68 5.33 11.38
C ARG A 116 9.30 4.70 10.05
N THR A 117 9.79 5.29 8.98
CA THR A 117 9.45 4.86 7.62
C THR A 117 10.68 4.73 6.74
N ILE A 118 10.56 3.97 5.67
CA ILE A 118 11.56 3.83 4.62
C ILE A 118 10.87 3.81 3.26
N ALA A 119 11.54 4.39 2.25
CA ALA A 119 11.12 4.26 0.86
C ALA A 119 11.97 3.18 0.19
N LEU A 120 11.32 2.17 -0.38
CA LEU A 120 11.93 1.13 -1.20
C LEU A 120 11.61 1.37 -2.67
N ASN A 121 12.61 1.28 -3.52
CA ASN A 121 12.51 1.39 -4.97
C ASN A 121 13.12 0.16 -5.67
N GLY A 122 13.06 0.12 -7.00
CA GLY A 122 13.60 -1.00 -7.80
C GLY A 122 15.08 -1.25 -7.62
N ASP A 123 15.86 -0.25 -7.17
CA ASP A 123 17.31 -0.33 -6.96
C ASP A 123 17.68 -0.95 -5.60
N ALA A 124 16.70 -1.12 -4.69
CA ALA A 124 16.96 -1.73 -3.39
C ALA A 124 17.39 -3.18 -3.55
N THR A 125 18.47 -3.56 -2.88
CA THR A 125 18.95 -4.94 -2.84
C THR A 125 17.97 -5.86 -2.13
N GLU A 126 18.08 -7.14 -2.38
CA GLU A 126 17.24 -8.14 -1.71
C GLU A 126 17.43 -8.11 -0.18
N GLU A 127 18.67 -7.90 0.29
CA GLU A 127 18.99 -7.78 1.71
C GLU A 127 18.33 -6.54 2.35
N GLU A 128 18.33 -5.39 1.65
CA GLU A 128 17.67 -4.17 2.12
C GLU A 128 16.16 -4.36 2.20
N ARG A 129 15.56 -5.00 1.21
CA ARG A 129 14.13 -5.34 1.20
C ARG A 129 13.78 -6.25 2.36
N GLN A 130 14.49 -7.36 2.49
CA GLN A 130 14.28 -8.34 3.56
C GLN A 130 14.37 -7.68 4.94
N ARG A 131 15.40 -6.88 5.17
CA ARG A 131 15.58 -6.15 6.43
C ARG A 131 14.46 -5.14 6.71
N ALA A 132 13.97 -4.45 5.68
CA ALA A 132 12.84 -3.53 5.85
C ALA A 132 11.56 -4.28 6.23
N PHE A 133 11.32 -5.44 5.63
CA PHE A 133 10.15 -6.26 5.92
C PHE A 133 10.21 -6.89 7.31
N GLU A 134 11.38 -7.37 7.74
CA GLU A 134 11.59 -7.86 9.10
C GLU A 134 11.31 -6.74 10.13
N ARG A 135 11.79 -5.52 9.87
CA ARG A 135 11.50 -4.36 10.71
C ARG A 135 10.03 -3.93 10.69
N LEU A 136 9.31 -4.14 9.59
CA LEU A 136 7.87 -3.87 9.55
C LEU A 136 7.08 -4.93 10.34
N ALA A 137 7.48 -6.20 10.21
CA ALA A 137 6.79 -7.33 10.85
C ALA A 137 7.03 -7.41 12.36
N MET A 138 8.24 -7.05 12.83
CA MET A 138 8.63 -7.17 14.24
C MET A 138 7.84 -6.23 15.15
N ASP A 139 7.78 -6.57 16.42
CA ASP A 139 7.31 -5.68 17.47
C ASP A 139 8.47 -4.82 18.04
N GLU A 140 8.19 -3.96 19.03
CA GLU A 140 9.21 -3.08 19.60
C GLU A 140 10.32 -3.92 20.23
N ASP A 141 11.57 -3.64 19.86
CA ASP A 141 12.78 -4.34 20.35
C ASP A 141 13.86 -3.29 20.68
N GLU A 142 14.67 -3.56 21.71
CA GLU A 142 15.73 -2.65 22.14
C GLU A 142 16.88 -2.55 21.11
N ASN A 143 17.10 -3.59 20.32
CA ASN A 143 18.22 -3.70 19.38
C ASN A 143 17.87 -3.22 17.96
N MET A 144 16.59 -3.31 17.56
CA MET A 144 16.15 -2.93 16.22
C MET A 144 14.79 -2.23 16.29
N GLN A 145 14.73 -1.01 15.76
CA GLN A 145 13.50 -0.23 15.77
C GLN A 145 12.55 -0.70 14.66
N PRO A 146 11.28 -1.02 15.00
CA PRO A 146 10.28 -1.38 14.01
C PRO A 146 9.95 -0.20 13.09
N LEU A 147 9.49 -0.52 11.87
CA LEU A 147 8.94 0.46 10.93
C LEU A 147 7.43 0.55 11.11
N ASP A 148 6.89 1.77 10.96
CA ASP A 148 5.44 2.00 10.90
C ASP A 148 4.93 1.81 9.47
N TYR A 149 5.68 2.34 8.47
CA TYR A 149 5.34 2.22 7.06
C TYR A 149 6.55 1.97 6.17
N ILE A 150 6.29 1.24 5.08
CA ILE A 150 7.18 1.17 3.92
C ILE A 150 6.47 1.86 2.76
N PHE A 151 7.13 2.88 2.18
CA PHE A 151 6.72 3.50 0.94
C PHE A 151 7.30 2.73 -0.24
N SER A 152 6.49 2.46 -1.26
CA SER A 152 6.91 1.65 -2.40
C SER A 152 6.32 2.13 -3.72
N VAL A 153 7.08 1.94 -4.79
CA VAL A 153 6.64 2.10 -6.18
C VAL A 153 6.90 0.77 -6.88
N GLU A 154 5.90 -0.08 -7.02
CA GLU A 154 5.93 -1.37 -7.77
C GLU A 154 6.77 -2.54 -7.19
N ILE A 155 7.63 -2.33 -6.19
CA ILE A 155 8.55 -3.39 -5.69
C ILE A 155 7.83 -4.63 -5.15
N LEU A 156 6.61 -4.48 -4.67
CA LEU A 156 5.85 -5.59 -4.07
C LEU A 156 5.24 -6.54 -5.12
N ASN A 157 5.56 -6.34 -6.40
CA ASN A 157 5.11 -7.24 -7.47
C ASN A 157 5.89 -8.56 -7.51
N GLU A 158 7.08 -8.65 -6.89
CA GLU A 158 7.94 -9.82 -6.93
C GLU A 158 8.16 -10.43 -5.53
N GLY A 159 7.52 -11.57 -5.29
CA GLY A 159 7.96 -12.58 -4.30
C GLY A 159 7.85 -12.26 -2.81
N VAL A 160 7.63 -11.03 -2.39
CA VAL A 160 7.65 -10.66 -0.97
C VAL A 160 6.29 -10.87 -0.31
N ASP A 161 6.30 -11.63 0.75
CA ASP A 161 5.13 -11.97 1.56
C ASP A 161 5.25 -11.32 2.95
N ILE A 162 4.43 -10.29 3.20
CA ILE A 162 4.36 -9.63 4.50
C ILE A 162 2.97 -9.86 5.06
N VAL A 163 2.82 -10.96 5.79
CA VAL A 163 1.52 -11.37 6.34
C VAL A 163 1.03 -10.44 7.44
N GLU A 164 1.93 -9.72 8.10
CA GLU A 164 1.64 -8.84 9.24
C GLU A 164 1.04 -7.49 8.84
N VAL A 165 1.06 -7.11 7.56
CA VAL A 165 0.50 -5.83 7.10
C VAL A 165 -0.97 -5.71 7.50
N ASN A 166 -1.30 -4.64 8.22
CA ASN A 166 -2.64 -4.36 8.72
C ASN A 166 -3.25 -3.05 8.17
N GLN A 167 -2.46 -2.23 7.47
CA GLN A 167 -2.94 -1.04 6.78
C GLN A 167 -2.26 -0.87 5.42
N VAL A 168 -3.03 -0.55 4.39
CA VAL A 168 -2.54 -0.28 3.03
C VAL A 168 -3.07 1.06 2.56
N ILE A 169 -2.19 1.94 2.13
CA ILE A 169 -2.53 3.26 1.62
C ILE A 169 -2.11 3.34 0.15
N MET A 170 -3.07 3.66 -0.71
CA MET A 170 -2.87 3.77 -2.15
C MET A 170 -2.91 5.24 -2.56
N LEU A 171 -1.74 5.81 -2.86
CA LEU A 171 -1.61 7.19 -3.34
C LEU A 171 -1.49 7.25 -4.86
N ARG A 172 -1.54 6.11 -5.53
CA ARG A 172 -1.46 5.99 -6.98
C ARG A 172 -2.75 5.45 -7.57
N PRO A 173 -3.14 5.92 -8.77
CA PRO A 173 -4.21 5.31 -9.51
C PRO A 173 -3.89 3.86 -9.86
N THR A 174 -4.81 2.96 -9.59
CA THR A 174 -4.68 1.56 -10.00
C THR A 174 -5.55 1.34 -11.23
N GLU A 175 -4.94 1.27 -12.41
CA GLU A 175 -5.66 1.06 -13.68
C GLU A 175 -6.11 -0.39 -13.89
N SER A 176 -5.54 -1.34 -13.13
CA SER A 176 -5.83 -2.76 -13.30
C SER A 176 -6.32 -3.40 -12.01
N PRO A 177 -7.54 -3.96 -11.99
CA PRO A 177 -8.05 -4.73 -10.86
C PRO A 177 -7.14 -5.90 -10.47
N ILE A 178 -6.40 -6.46 -11.45
CA ILE A 178 -5.46 -7.56 -11.21
C ILE A 178 -4.26 -7.08 -10.40
N VAL A 179 -3.70 -5.93 -10.73
CA VAL A 179 -2.58 -5.34 -9.99
C VAL A 179 -3.02 -4.97 -8.58
N PHE A 180 -4.20 -4.39 -8.44
CA PHE A 180 -4.83 -4.10 -7.15
C PHE A 180 -4.96 -5.36 -6.29
N ILE A 181 -5.58 -6.42 -6.79
CA ILE A 181 -5.73 -7.70 -6.08
C ILE A 181 -4.38 -8.34 -5.74
N GLN A 182 -3.38 -8.23 -6.62
CA GLN A 182 -2.04 -8.75 -6.36
C GLN A 182 -1.32 -7.97 -5.24
N GLN A 183 -1.48 -6.67 -5.20
CA GLN A 183 -0.94 -5.82 -4.14
C GLN A 183 -1.63 -6.08 -2.80
N LEU A 184 -2.95 -6.17 -2.81
CA LEU A 184 -3.75 -6.51 -1.63
C LEU A 184 -3.54 -7.94 -1.16
N GLY A 185 -3.48 -8.91 -2.08
CA GLY A 185 -3.44 -10.34 -1.76
C GLY A 185 -2.28 -10.71 -0.82
N ARG A 186 -1.22 -9.92 -0.81
CA ARG A 186 -0.10 -10.09 0.11
C ARG A 186 -0.43 -9.65 1.53
N GLY A 187 -1.11 -8.51 1.68
CA GLY A 187 -1.62 -8.02 2.95
C GLY A 187 -2.88 -8.75 3.45
N LEU A 188 -3.57 -9.51 2.58
CA LEU A 188 -4.79 -10.23 2.96
C LEU A 188 -4.52 -11.61 3.60
N ARG A 189 -3.27 -12.02 3.78
CA ARG A 189 -2.97 -13.23 4.52
C ARG A 189 -3.24 -13.06 6.01
N LYS A 190 -3.62 -14.16 6.65
CA LYS A 190 -3.84 -14.18 8.10
C LYS A 190 -2.51 -14.17 8.84
N ALA A 191 -2.43 -13.38 9.90
CA ALA A 191 -1.32 -13.36 10.83
C ALA A 191 -1.86 -13.32 12.27
N ASN A 192 -1.05 -13.75 13.23
CA ASN A 192 -1.38 -13.64 14.64
C ASN A 192 -1.53 -12.15 15.03
N GLY A 193 -2.57 -11.82 15.78
CA GLY A 193 -2.85 -10.46 16.22
C GLY A 193 -3.42 -9.54 15.12
N LYS A 194 -3.68 -10.06 13.90
CA LYS A 194 -4.32 -9.32 12.82
C LYS A 194 -5.73 -9.83 12.57
N GLU A 195 -6.72 -9.02 12.88
CA GLU A 195 -8.14 -9.36 12.68
C GLU A 195 -8.64 -8.94 11.29
N TYR A 196 -8.17 -7.80 10.78
CA TYR A 196 -8.54 -7.24 9.48
C TYR A 196 -7.41 -6.36 8.92
N VAL A 197 -7.55 -6.00 7.65
CA VAL A 197 -6.69 -5.02 6.97
C VAL A 197 -7.52 -3.79 6.61
N VAL A 198 -7.01 -2.60 6.86
CA VAL A 198 -7.61 -1.35 6.39
C VAL A 198 -6.94 -0.92 5.10
N ILE A 199 -7.74 -0.62 4.08
CA ILE A 199 -7.29 -0.16 2.78
C ILE A 199 -7.83 1.24 2.55
N LEU A 200 -6.93 2.20 2.41
CA LEU A 200 -7.25 3.60 2.11
C LEU A 200 -6.82 3.88 0.67
N ASP A 201 -7.77 4.10 -0.19
CA ASP A 201 -7.51 4.45 -1.59
C ASP A 201 -7.77 5.94 -1.80
N PHE A 202 -6.69 6.71 -1.97
CA PHE A 202 -6.75 8.14 -2.24
C PHE A 202 -7.11 8.37 -3.70
N ILE A 203 -8.41 8.35 -3.94
CA ILE A 203 -9.00 8.46 -5.28
C ILE A 203 -8.86 9.90 -5.74
N GLY A 204 -8.02 10.09 -6.75
CA GLY A 204 -8.11 11.28 -7.58
C GLY A 204 -9.40 11.28 -8.41
N ASN A 205 -9.78 12.44 -8.94
CA ASN A 205 -10.93 12.55 -9.84
C ASN A 205 -10.81 11.59 -11.04
N TYR A 206 -11.22 10.33 -10.84
CA TYR A 206 -11.37 9.38 -11.92
C TYR A 206 -12.64 9.71 -12.70
N ASN A 207 -12.47 10.12 -13.95
CA ASN A 207 -13.57 10.20 -14.91
C ASN A 207 -14.12 8.83 -15.35
N ASN A 208 -13.62 7.74 -14.75
CA ASN A 208 -14.09 6.38 -15.02
C ASN A 208 -14.42 5.72 -13.69
N ASN A 209 -15.71 5.54 -13.46
CA ASN A 209 -16.24 4.75 -12.35
C ASN A 209 -15.67 3.32 -12.42
N PHE A 210 -14.65 3.03 -11.62
CA PHE A 210 -14.26 1.67 -11.34
C PHE A 210 -15.26 1.10 -10.33
N MET A 211 -16.22 0.33 -10.80
CA MET A 211 -16.93 -0.58 -9.92
C MET A 211 -16.01 -1.75 -9.64
N ILE A 212 -15.55 -1.89 -8.40
CA ILE A 212 -14.93 -3.11 -7.91
C ILE A 212 -16.07 -4.15 -7.87
N PRO A 213 -15.92 -5.29 -8.55
CA PRO A 213 -16.96 -6.33 -8.57
C PRO A 213 -17.10 -7.04 -7.23
#